data_02004add8b1e6ab38543692a13321e90
#
_entry.id   02004add8b1e6ab38543692a13321e90
#
_cell.length_a   1.000
_cell.length_b   1.000
_cell.length_c   1.000
_cell.angle_alpha   90.00
_cell.angle_beta   90.00
_cell.angle_gamma   90.00
#
_symmetry.space_group_name_H-M   'P 1'
#
loop_
_entity.id
_entity.type
_entity.pdbx_description
1 polymer ?
#
loop_
_entity_poly.entity_id
_entity_poly.type
_entity_poly.pdbx_seq_one_letter_code
_entity_poly.pdbx_strand_id
1 'polypeptide(L)'
;MPSMQNIDFTFMSNRAASRRQALRTVAGVALMAALPLSAQARLALSTAINRTARFRALSQRMAKAYAQLFLGVLPDLAREVLTTARQLVHSGFDELDQHEWPADVAKLLADVRTQSGRLEALTAQTPTKELVAQVAVQSDRMMDAANAATLALEKLAQGGTAKLVNLAGRQRMLTQRMAKNYNLQAPGLDSKAARDLLGADAQEFKRALDELGKAPISTPAIRTQLDLAQGQWVFFDAAVQRQTDKRGLEAVATTSERLLEVMNRLTDLYEVALKEVLG
;
A
#
# COMPACT_ATOMS: atom_id res chain seq x y z
N MET A 1 28.51 -80.46 -29.59
CA MET A 1 28.23 -80.86 -31.01
C MET A 1 27.07 -80.01 -31.47
N PRO A 2 27.03 -79.62 -32.66
CA PRO A 2 27.80 -78.63 -33.38
C PRO A 2 26.80 -77.60 -33.91
N SER A 3 27.01 -76.54 -34.54
CA SER A 3 28.00 -76.05 -35.49
C SER A 3 27.52 -74.68 -35.95
N MET A 4 28.36 -73.75 -36.03
CA MET A 4 28.90 -73.24 -37.30
C MET A 4 27.83 -72.65 -38.17
N GLN A 5 27.98 -71.54 -38.71
CA GLN A 5 28.96 -70.81 -39.54
C GLN A 5 28.19 -69.55 -40.08
N ASN A 6 28.61 -68.54 -40.39
CA ASN A 6 29.77 -67.88 -40.96
C ASN A 6 29.31 -66.71 -41.81
N ILE A 7 30.05 -65.63 -41.72
CA ILE A 7 30.69 -64.93 -42.85
C ILE A 7 29.72 -64.24 -43.84
N ASP A 8 29.85 -63.06 -44.35
CA ASP A 8 30.97 -62.13 -44.50
C ASP A 8 30.47 -60.86 -45.26
N PHE A 9 31.24 -59.77 -45.10
CA PHE A 9 31.64 -58.82 -46.11
C PHE A 9 30.57 -58.21 -47.05
N THR A 10 30.54 -56.90 -47.28
CA THR A 10 31.53 -56.02 -47.85
C THR A 10 30.88 -54.59 -47.98
N PHE A 11 31.51 -53.56 -47.54
CA PHE A 11 32.29 -52.57 -48.24
C PHE A 11 31.57 -51.58 -49.15
N MET A 12 31.87 -50.33 -48.86
CA MET A 12 31.98 -49.13 -49.73
C MET A 12 30.67 -48.47 -50.15
N SER A 13 30.53 -47.28 -49.84
CA SER A 13 31.15 -46.08 -50.39
C SER A 13 30.13 -44.95 -50.53
N ASN A 14 30.56 -43.86 -50.02
CA ASN A 14 30.63 -42.56 -50.68
C ASN A 14 29.55 -41.51 -50.45
N ARG A 15 30.02 -40.52 -49.71
CA ARG A 15 29.96 -39.08 -49.99
C ARG A 15 28.75 -38.58 -50.80
N ALA A 16 27.88 -37.92 -50.13
CA ALA A 16 27.39 -36.59 -50.60
C ALA A 16 26.90 -35.83 -49.38
N ALA A 17 27.78 -35.02 -48.82
CA ALA A 17 27.41 -33.98 -47.91
C ALA A 17 26.54 -32.94 -48.65
N SER A 18 25.23 -33.05 -48.47
CA SER A 18 24.30 -32.07 -48.96
C SER A 18 24.27 -30.84 -48.07
N ARG A 19 24.71 -29.73 -48.60
CA ARG A 19 24.73 -28.35 -48.07
C ARG A 19 23.33 -27.79 -47.69
N ARG A 20 22.40 -28.63 -47.22
CA ARG A 20 21.03 -28.23 -46.85
C ARG A 20 20.67 -28.37 -45.37
N GLN A 21 21.64 -28.63 -44.51
CA GLN A 21 21.41 -28.71 -43.06
C GLN A 21 21.99 -27.54 -42.24
N ALA A 22 22.53 -26.51 -42.88
CA ALA A 22 23.17 -25.37 -42.20
C ALA A 22 22.26 -24.11 -42.14
N LEU A 23 20.95 -24.24 -42.27
CA LEU A 23 20.02 -23.05 -42.24
C LEU A 23 18.76 -23.28 -41.43
N ARG A 24 18.89 -24.02 -40.30
CA ARG A 24 17.76 -24.22 -39.36
C ARG A 24 18.09 -23.90 -37.91
N THR A 25 19.09 -23.11 -37.62
CA THR A 25 19.47 -22.71 -36.25
C THR A 25 19.68 -21.21 -36.13
N VAL A 26 18.73 -20.37 -36.58
CA VAL A 26 18.58 -18.98 -36.11
C VAL A 26 17.13 -18.60 -36.31
N ALA A 27 16.24 -19.01 -35.46
CA ALA A 27 14.94 -18.41 -35.22
C ALA A 27 14.39 -18.89 -33.86
N GLY A 28 15.24 -18.97 -32.86
CA GLY A 28 14.86 -19.00 -31.45
C GLY A 28 14.78 -17.56 -30.95
N VAL A 29 13.96 -16.71 -31.58
CA VAL A 29 13.54 -15.44 -30.99
C VAL A 29 12.74 -15.79 -29.75
N ALA A 30 13.30 -15.47 -28.60
CA ALA A 30 12.70 -15.55 -27.31
C ALA A 30 11.31 -14.90 -27.32
N LEU A 31 10.27 -15.71 -27.52
CA LEU A 31 8.95 -15.42 -26.99
C LEU A 31 9.14 -15.54 -25.47
N MET A 32 9.49 -14.45 -24.82
CA MET A 32 9.25 -14.28 -23.40
C MET A 32 7.72 -14.28 -23.27
N ALA A 33 7.14 -15.48 -23.31
CA ALA A 33 5.78 -15.70 -22.88
C ALA A 33 5.77 -15.19 -21.45
N ALA A 34 5.05 -14.10 -21.20
CA ALA A 34 4.70 -13.66 -19.87
C ALA A 34 3.97 -14.86 -19.23
N LEU A 35 4.71 -15.69 -18.49
CA LEU A 35 4.13 -16.79 -17.75
C LEU A 35 3.06 -16.18 -16.84
N PRO A 36 1.83 -16.69 -16.87
CA PRO A 36 0.81 -16.22 -15.95
C PRO A 36 1.36 -16.40 -14.53
N LEU A 37 1.33 -15.31 -13.74
CA LEU A 37 1.68 -15.37 -12.32
C LEU A 37 0.91 -16.54 -11.70
N SER A 38 1.59 -17.40 -10.94
CA SER A 38 0.91 -18.47 -10.21
C SER A 38 -0.14 -17.87 -9.27
N ALA A 39 -1.19 -18.64 -8.95
CA ALA A 39 -2.23 -18.19 -8.00
C ALA A 39 -1.59 -17.72 -6.68
N GLN A 40 -0.58 -18.41 -6.19
CA GLN A 40 0.16 -18.05 -4.99
C GLN A 40 0.88 -16.68 -5.11
N ALA A 41 1.49 -16.39 -6.26
CA ALA A 41 2.12 -15.10 -6.51
C ALA A 41 1.10 -13.96 -6.58
N ARG A 42 -0.10 -14.23 -7.11
CA ARG A 42 -1.20 -13.25 -7.16
C ARG A 42 -1.77 -12.97 -5.76
N LEU A 43 -1.90 -13.99 -4.92
CA LEU A 43 -2.33 -13.85 -3.52
C LEU A 43 -1.31 -13.02 -2.72
N ALA A 44 -0.01 -13.31 -2.88
CA ALA A 44 1.05 -12.52 -2.28
C ALA A 44 1.00 -11.04 -2.72
N LEU A 45 0.71 -10.80 -4.01
CA LEU A 45 0.65 -9.47 -4.59
C LEU A 45 -0.53 -8.63 -4.04
N SER A 46 -1.71 -9.24 -3.83
CA SER A 46 -2.85 -8.53 -3.21
C SER A 46 -2.53 -8.09 -1.79
N THR A 47 -1.89 -8.94 -1.02
CA THR A 47 -1.42 -8.63 0.34
C THR A 47 -0.35 -7.53 0.31
N ALA A 48 0.62 -7.60 -0.59
CA ALA A 48 1.66 -6.58 -0.73
C ALA A 48 1.08 -5.20 -1.07
N ILE A 49 0.08 -5.13 -1.97
CA ILE A 49 -0.63 -3.88 -2.29
C ILE A 49 -1.30 -3.31 -1.03
N ASN A 50 -1.99 -4.15 -0.24
CA ASN A 50 -2.63 -3.68 0.99
C ASN A 50 -1.59 -3.21 2.04
N ARG A 51 -0.47 -3.92 2.20
CA ARG A 51 0.59 -3.54 3.16
C ARG A 51 1.28 -2.23 2.78
N THR A 52 1.69 -2.09 1.53
CA THR A 52 2.31 -0.83 1.06
C THR A 52 1.33 0.34 1.08
N ALA A 53 0.07 0.12 0.70
CA ALA A 53 -0.98 1.11 0.83
C ALA A 53 -1.19 1.54 2.30
N ARG A 54 -1.02 0.64 3.27
CA ARG A 54 -1.12 0.93 4.70
C ARG A 54 -0.02 1.85 5.19
N PHE A 55 1.20 1.75 4.65
CA PHE A 55 2.31 2.63 5.02
C PHE A 55 2.00 4.10 4.75
N ARG A 56 1.22 4.43 3.70
CA ARG A 56 0.74 5.79 3.46
C ARG A 56 -0.07 6.33 4.65
N ALA A 57 -0.98 5.52 5.18
CA ALA A 57 -1.81 5.89 6.33
C ALA A 57 -0.99 5.95 7.62
N LEU A 58 -0.09 5.00 7.83
CA LEU A 58 0.75 4.93 9.03
C LEU A 58 1.68 6.13 9.14
N SER A 59 2.27 6.60 8.02
CA SER A 59 3.10 7.81 8.01
C SER A 59 2.33 9.03 8.51
N GLN A 60 1.09 9.22 8.03
CA GLN A 60 0.24 10.34 8.44
C GLN A 60 -0.27 10.18 9.89
N ARG A 61 -0.56 8.94 10.30
CA ARG A 61 -0.98 8.61 11.67
C ARG A 61 0.10 8.91 12.70
N MET A 62 1.37 8.60 12.37
CA MET A 62 2.52 8.93 13.22
C MET A 62 2.67 10.44 13.39
N ALA A 63 2.60 11.19 12.30
CA ALA A 63 2.70 12.65 12.34
C ALA A 63 1.53 13.30 13.07
N LYS A 64 0.30 12.79 12.89
CA LYS A 64 -0.88 13.21 13.65
C LYS A 64 -0.67 13.02 15.15
N ALA A 65 -0.27 11.81 15.57
CA ALA A 65 -0.06 11.49 16.97
C ALA A 65 1.06 12.33 17.61
N TYR A 66 2.14 12.58 16.86
CA TYR A 66 3.24 13.43 17.32
C TYR A 66 2.81 14.90 17.52
N ALA A 67 2.00 15.45 16.59
CA ALA A 67 1.42 16.78 16.75
C ALA A 67 0.46 16.84 17.94
N GLN A 68 -0.33 15.80 18.20
CA GLN A 68 -1.21 15.70 19.39
C GLN A 68 -0.41 15.70 20.70
N LEU A 69 0.74 15.01 20.75
CA LEU A 69 1.64 15.05 21.90
C LEU A 69 2.15 16.48 22.18
N PHE A 70 2.55 17.19 21.13
CA PHE A 70 2.96 18.61 21.25
C PHE A 70 1.84 19.51 21.77
N LEU A 71 0.61 19.30 21.27
CA LEU A 71 -0.57 20.10 21.62
C LEU A 71 -1.20 19.68 22.98
N GLY A 72 -0.71 18.61 23.61
CA GLY A 72 -1.29 18.06 24.84
C GLY A 72 -2.70 17.45 24.66
N VAL A 73 -3.03 17.01 23.43
CA VAL A 73 -4.33 16.45 23.08
C VAL A 73 -4.32 14.94 23.29
N LEU A 74 -5.11 14.46 24.25
CA LEU A 74 -5.24 13.05 24.61
C LEU A 74 -3.88 12.33 24.62
N PRO A 75 -2.89 12.77 25.43
CA PRO A 75 -1.49 12.38 25.29
C PRO A 75 -1.26 10.87 25.45
N ASP A 76 -2.04 10.18 26.27
CA ASP A 76 -1.91 8.73 26.46
C ASP A 76 -2.36 7.99 25.18
N LEU A 77 -3.51 8.36 24.63
CA LEU A 77 -3.98 7.83 23.35
C LEU A 77 -2.98 8.15 22.22
N ALA A 78 -2.42 9.35 22.17
CA ALA A 78 -1.45 9.73 21.14
C ALA A 78 -0.16 8.89 21.23
N ARG A 79 0.32 8.56 22.44
CA ARG A 79 1.47 7.65 22.64
C ARG A 79 1.16 6.22 22.18
N GLU A 80 -0.02 5.71 22.55
CA GLU A 80 -0.47 4.40 22.10
C GLU A 80 -0.58 4.31 20.58
N VAL A 81 -1.21 5.32 19.96
CA VAL A 81 -1.34 5.43 18.49
C VAL A 81 0.03 5.45 17.81
N LEU A 82 0.99 6.22 18.33
CA LEU A 82 2.34 6.31 17.78
C LEU A 82 3.09 4.98 17.88
N THR A 83 3.01 4.32 19.05
CA THR A 83 3.63 3.02 19.29
C THR A 83 3.05 1.95 18.37
N THR A 84 1.72 1.86 18.31
CA THR A 84 1.02 0.91 17.44
C THR A 84 1.34 1.15 15.97
N ALA A 85 1.41 2.42 15.53
CA ALA A 85 1.74 2.74 14.14
C ALA A 85 3.16 2.26 13.76
N ARG A 86 4.15 2.44 14.63
CA ARG A 86 5.52 1.91 14.44
C ARG A 86 5.53 0.39 14.33
N GLN A 87 4.86 -0.31 15.26
CA GLN A 87 4.76 -1.77 15.24
C GLN A 87 4.14 -2.28 13.93
N LEU A 88 3.09 -1.62 13.44
CA LEU A 88 2.45 -1.97 12.18
C LEU A 88 3.33 -1.69 10.95
N VAL A 89 4.23 -0.71 11.01
CA VAL A 89 5.23 -0.50 9.96
C VAL A 89 6.23 -1.65 9.95
N HIS A 90 6.77 -2.02 11.10
CA HIS A 90 7.74 -3.12 11.22
C HIS A 90 7.12 -4.44 10.72
N SER A 91 5.95 -4.83 11.26
CA SER A 91 5.27 -6.06 10.83
C SER A 91 4.91 -6.08 9.34
N GLY A 92 4.59 -4.91 8.77
CA GLY A 92 4.33 -4.79 7.33
C GLY A 92 5.57 -5.07 6.49
N PHE A 93 6.75 -4.63 6.93
CA PHE A 93 8.01 -4.97 6.25
C PHE A 93 8.37 -6.44 6.43
N ASP A 94 8.18 -7.02 7.62
CA ASP A 94 8.43 -8.44 7.87
C ASP A 94 7.59 -9.34 6.94
N GLU A 95 6.33 -8.95 6.66
CA GLU A 95 5.48 -9.66 5.70
C GLU A 95 5.96 -9.47 4.25
N LEU A 96 6.40 -8.29 3.86
CA LEU A 96 6.90 -8.02 2.51
C LEU A 96 8.23 -8.72 2.22
N ASP A 97 9.10 -8.87 3.22
CA ASP A 97 10.39 -9.54 3.14
C ASP A 97 10.27 -11.08 2.97
N GLN A 98 9.07 -11.65 3.16
CA GLN A 98 8.80 -13.06 2.89
C GLN A 98 8.76 -13.42 1.40
N HIS A 99 8.78 -12.40 0.53
CA HIS A 99 8.67 -12.56 -0.91
C HIS A 99 9.81 -11.84 -1.64
N GLU A 100 10.27 -12.45 -2.73
CA GLU A 100 11.18 -11.80 -3.66
C GLU A 100 10.38 -10.90 -4.62
N TRP A 101 10.82 -9.67 -4.75
CA TRP A 101 10.18 -8.69 -5.62
C TRP A 101 11.08 -8.35 -6.81
N PRO A 102 10.51 -7.99 -7.98
CA PRO A 102 11.30 -7.42 -9.08
C PRO A 102 12.17 -6.25 -8.62
N ALA A 103 13.33 -6.09 -9.25
CA ALA A 103 14.35 -5.15 -8.78
C ALA A 103 13.85 -3.69 -8.65
N ASP A 104 12.95 -3.27 -9.52
CA ASP A 104 12.32 -1.95 -9.49
C ASP A 104 11.40 -1.80 -8.26
N VAL A 105 10.59 -2.81 -7.94
CA VAL A 105 9.74 -2.84 -6.74
C VAL A 105 10.58 -2.92 -5.48
N ALA A 106 11.59 -3.79 -5.44
CA ALA A 106 12.50 -3.92 -4.30
C ALA A 106 13.18 -2.59 -3.96
N LYS A 107 13.60 -1.83 -4.98
CA LYS A 107 14.17 -0.48 -4.80
C LYS A 107 13.16 0.50 -4.19
N LEU A 108 11.91 0.48 -4.63
CA LEU A 108 10.86 1.33 -4.07
C LEU A 108 10.54 0.96 -2.61
N LEU A 109 10.49 -0.32 -2.28
CA LEU A 109 10.29 -0.79 -0.91
C LEU A 109 11.45 -0.39 0.00
N ALA A 110 12.70 -0.44 -0.49
CA ALA A 110 13.88 0.03 0.22
C ALA A 110 13.83 1.55 0.50
N ASP A 111 13.28 2.35 -0.43
CA ASP A 111 13.05 3.78 -0.19
C ASP A 111 11.99 3.99 0.90
N VAL A 112 10.86 3.27 0.87
CA VAL A 112 9.86 3.34 1.95
C VAL A 112 10.49 3.05 3.30
N ARG A 113 11.33 2.02 3.41
CA ARG A 113 12.05 1.65 4.63
C ARG A 113 12.98 2.79 5.10
N THR A 114 13.69 3.40 4.17
CA THR A 114 14.56 4.55 4.46
C THR A 114 13.77 5.74 4.99
N GLN A 115 12.66 6.10 4.36
CA GLN A 115 11.81 7.21 4.81
C GLN A 115 11.13 6.91 6.16
N SER A 116 10.74 5.65 6.40
CA SER A 116 10.20 5.19 7.67
C SER A 116 11.21 5.34 8.80
N GLY A 117 12.44 4.88 8.64
CA GLY A 117 13.48 5.00 9.66
C GLY A 117 13.78 6.47 10.04
N ARG A 118 13.73 7.37 9.04
CA ARG A 118 13.86 8.82 9.30
C ARG A 118 12.67 9.37 10.10
N LEU A 119 11.46 8.96 9.76
CA LEU A 119 10.25 9.38 10.49
C LEU A 119 10.27 8.86 11.93
N GLU A 120 10.68 7.61 12.14
CA GLU A 120 10.83 7.03 13.47
C GLU A 120 11.86 7.76 14.33
N ALA A 121 13.02 8.10 13.75
CA ALA A 121 14.08 8.86 14.42
C ALA A 121 13.61 10.25 14.87
N LEU A 122 12.82 10.94 14.03
CA LEU A 122 12.22 12.24 14.39
C LEU A 122 11.17 12.10 15.48
N THR A 123 10.26 11.11 15.36
CA THR A 123 9.16 10.92 16.32
C THR A 123 9.60 10.28 17.64
N ALA A 124 10.86 9.85 17.76
CA ALA A 124 11.44 9.40 19.04
C ALA A 124 11.88 10.55 19.94
N GLN A 125 12.01 11.77 19.40
CA GLN A 125 12.43 12.95 20.15
C GLN A 125 11.23 13.59 20.89
N THR A 126 11.52 14.36 21.93
CA THR A 126 10.48 15.15 22.63
C THR A 126 9.87 16.16 21.68
N PRO A 127 8.53 16.24 21.56
CA PRO A 127 7.89 17.14 20.63
C PRO A 127 8.20 18.62 20.87
N THR A 128 8.66 19.31 19.82
CA THR A 128 8.78 20.76 19.73
C THR A 128 8.06 21.23 18.46
N LYS A 129 7.78 22.54 18.37
CA LYS A 129 7.16 23.11 17.18
C LYS A 129 7.95 22.82 15.91
N GLU A 130 9.26 22.96 15.97
CA GLU A 130 10.19 22.71 14.85
C GLU A 130 10.19 21.25 14.44
N LEU A 131 10.19 20.34 15.43
CA LEU A 131 10.13 18.89 15.16
C LEU A 131 8.76 18.48 14.61
N VAL A 132 7.67 19.06 15.06
CA VAL A 132 6.33 18.82 14.47
C VAL A 132 6.33 19.18 12.98
N ALA A 133 6.92 20.30 12.59
CA ALA A 133 7.04 20.68 11.19
C ALA A 133 7.91 19.69 10.39
N GLN A 134 9.05 19.26 10.96
CA GLN A 134 9.92 18.26 10.31
C GLN A 134 9.24 16.90 10.17
N VAL A 135 8.53 16.44 11.21
CA VAL A 135 7.76 15.19 11.21
C VAL A 135 6.65 15.25 10.15
N ALA A 136 5.95 16.38 10.03
CA ALA A 136 4.93 16.56 9.00
C ALA A 136 5.51 16.39 7.58
N VAL A 137 6.62 17.06 7.28
CA VAL A 137 7.31 16.93 5.97
C VAL A 137 7.83 15.50 5.76
N GLN A 138 8.45 14.88 6.76
CA GLN A 138 8.97 13.52 6.63
C GLN A 138 7.85 12.49 6.47
N SER A 139 6.71 12.69 7.11
CA SER A 139 5.54 11.83 6.92
C SER A 139 5.01 11.87 5.47
N ASP A 140 5.04 13.04 4.83
CA ASP A 140 4.64 13.18 3.43
C ASP A 140 5.64 12.49 2.49
N ARG A 141 6.95 12.56 2.76
CA ARG A 141 7.97 11.82 2.00
C ARG A 141 7.79 10.31 2.11
N MET A 142 7.51 9.79 3.30
CA MET A 142 7.21 8.35 3.48
C MET A 142 5.91 7.97 2.77
N MET A 143 4.88 8.82 2.82
CA MET A 143 3.63 8.61 2.09
C MET A 143 3.86 8.52 0.58
N ASP A 144 4.65 9.43 0.01
CA ASP A 144 4.94 9.46 -1.43
C ASP A 144 5.74 8.23 -1.86
N ALA A 145 6.75 7.82 -1.11
CA ALA A 145 7.51 6.60 -1.35
C ALA A 145 6.59 5.36 -1.31
N ALA A 146 5.73 5.25 -0.28
CA ALA A 146 4.77 4.16 -0.15
C ALA A 146 3.73 4.16 -1.29
N ASN A 147 3.34 5.35 -1.77
CA ASN A 147 2.44 5.47 -2.92
C ASN A 147 3.12 4.96 -4.20
N ALA A 148 4.36 5.30 -4.45
CA ALA A 148 5.13 4.82 -5.60
C ALA A 148 5.25 3.28 -5.59
N ALA A 149 5.59 2.69 -4.44
CA ALA A 149 5.66 1.24 -4.26
C ALA A 149 4.30 0.56 -4.48
N THR A 150 3.21 1.14 -3.94
CA THR A 150 1.84 0.61 -4.12
C THR A 150 1.43 0.60 -5.59
N LEU A 151 1.70 1.69 -6.33
CA LEU A 151 1.37 1.78 -7.76
C LEU A 151 2.20 0.80 -8.62
N ALA A 152 3.47 0.56 -8.28
CA ALA A 152 4.29 -0.44 -8.96
C ALA A 152 3.74 -1.86 -8.75
N LEU A 153 3.34 -2.20 -7.52
CA LEU A 153 2.70 -3.48 -7.20
C LEU A 153 1.32 -3.63 -7.88
N GLU A 154 0.51 -2.57 -7.91
CA GLU A 154 -0.77 -2.55 -8.64
C GLU A 154 -0.58 -2.83 -10.12
N LYS A 155 0.45 -2.23 -10.74
CA LYS A 155 0.80 -2.46 -12.13
C LYS A 155 1.19 -3.92 -12.40
N LEU A 156 1.90 -4.58 -11.49
CA LEU A 156 2.23 -6.00 -11.59
C LEU A 156 0.98 -6.89 -11.51
N ALA A 157 -0.03 -6.50 -10.75
CA ALA A 157 -1.27 -7.26 -10.58
C ALA A 157 -2.15 -7.29 -11.85
N GLN A 158 -1.95 -6.40 -12.80
CA GLN A 158 -2.64 -6.32 -14.11
C GLN A 158 -4.18 -6.40 -14.05
N GLY A 159 -4.82 -6.04 -12.93
CA GLY A 159 -6.25 -6.22 -12.72
C GLY A 159 -6.99 -5.00 -12.17
N GLY A 160 -8.22 -4.77 -12.64
CA GLY A 160 -9.11 -3.72 -12.12
C GLY A 160 -9.41 -3.84 -10.62
N THR A 161 -9.37 -5.05 -10.09
CA THR A 161 -9.65 -5.34 -8.67
C THR A 161 -8.52 -4.86 -7.74
N ALA A 162 -7.25 -4.86 -8.20
CA ALA A 162 -6.13 -4.28 -7.48
C ALA A 162 -6.32 -2.78 -7.24
N LYS A 163 -6.94 -2.07 -8.19
CA LYS A 163 -7.30 -0.65 -8.05
C LYS A 163 -8.27 -0.42 -6.90
N LEU A 164 -9.23 -1.32 -6.67
CA LEU A 164 -10.20 -1.19 -5.56
C LEU A 164 -9.53 -1.34 -4.20
N VAL A 165 -8.58 -2.28 -4.05
CA VAL A 165 -7.77 -2.40 -2.82
C VAL A 165 -6.94 -1.14 -2.60
N ASN A 166 -6.29 -0.63 -3.65
CA ASN A 166 -5.53 0.61 -3.57
C ASN A 166 -6.43 1.82 -3.25
N LEU A 167 -7.60 1.93 -3.87
CA LEU A 167 -8.57 3.00 -3.63
C LEU A 167 -9.10 2.98 -2.19
N ALA A 168 -9.50 1.81 -1.69
CA ALA A 168 -9.92 1.64 -0.30
C ALA A 168 -8.77 1.95 0.68
N GLY A 169 -7.55 1.48 0.37
CA GLY A 169 -6.35 1.78 1.14
C GLY A 169 -6.01 3.27 1.18
N ARG A 170 -6.29 4.00 0.10
CA ARG A 170 -6.10 5.45 0.04
C ARG A 170 -7.03 6.21 0.99
N GLN A 171 -8.23 5.71 1.26
CA GLN A 171 -9.15 6.34 2.22
C GLN A 171 -8.60 6.32 3.65
N ARG A 172 -7.88 5.26 4.04
CA ARG A 172 -7.15 5.21 5.31
C ARG A 172 -6.16 6.37 5.45
N MET A 173 -5.40 6.61 4.37
CA MET A 173 -4.41 7.70 4.31
C MET A 173 -5.09 9.06 4.38
N LEU A 174 -6.15 9.31 3.60
CA LEU A 174 -6.88 10.58 3.59
C LEU A 174 -7.44 10.91 4.97
N THR A 175 -8.04 9.93 5.67
CA THR A 175 -8.53 10.10 7.04
C THR A 175 -7.44 10.62 7.99
N GLN A 176 -6.25 10.00 7.96
CA GLN A 176 -5.16 10.38 8.86
C GLN A 176 -4.48 11.69 8.43
N ARG A 177 -4.38 11.95 7.12
CA ARG A 177 -3.83 13.21 6.59
C ARG A 177 -4.71 14.40 6.93
N MET A 178 -6.03 14.28 6.80
CA MET A 178 -6.96 15.32 7.23
C MET A 178 -6.83 15.62 8.73
N ALA A 179 -6.76 14.58 9.56
CA ALA A 179 -6.59 14.75 11.01
C ALA A 179 -5.22 15.37 11.37
N LYS A 180 -4.13 14.95 10.69
CA LYS A 180 -2.82 15.62 10.79
C LYS A 180 -2.93 17.10 10.43
N ASN A 181 -3.49 17.39 9.26
CA ASN A 181 -3.60 18.76 8.76
C ASN A 181 -4.51 19.65 9.63
N TYR A 182 -5.53 19.06 10.26
CA TYR A 182 -6.35 19.78 11.25
C TYR A 182 -5.52 20.14 12.49
N ASN A 183 -4.73 19.22 13.05
CA ASN A 183 -3.86 19.51 14.19
C ASN A 183 -2.81 20.59 13.86
N LEU A 184 -2.25 20.57 12.64
CA LEU A 184 -1.27 21.58 12.20
C LEU A 184 -1.84 22.99 12.05
N GLN A 185 -3.17 23.15 12.09
CA GLN A 185 -3.84 24.47 12.11
C GLN A 185 -4.05 25.00 13.52
N ALA A 186 -3.79 24.20 14.56
CA ALA A 186 -3.97 24.62 15.95
C ALA A 186 -3.09 25.82 16.30
N PRO A 187 -3.51 26.65 17.26
CA PRO A 187 -2.71 27.77 17.75
C PRO A 187 -1.28 27.34 18.14
N GLY A 188 -0.31 28.10 17.69
CA GLY A 188 1.11 27.78 17.87
C GLY A 188 1.76 27.00 16.75
N LEU A 189 1.00 26.26 15.92
CA LEU A 189 1.48 25.62 14.68
C LEU A 189 1.07 26.42 13.44
N ASP A 190 -0.16 26.86 13.35
CA ASP A 190 -0.73 27.84 12.40
C ASP A 190 -0.42 27.58 10.91
N SER A 191 -0.37 26.31 10.48
CA SER A 191 0.00 25.93 9.12
C SER A 191 -1.10 26.27 8.12
N LYS A 192 -0.87 27.28 7.27
CA LYS A 192 -1.78 27.65 6.17
C LYS A 192 -1.87 26.54 5.12
N ALA A 193 -0.75 25.92 4.75
CA ALA A 193 -0.70 24.82 3.76
C ALA A 193 -1.56 23.63 4.21
N ALA A 194 -1.60 23.31 5.52
CA ALA A 194 -2.42 22.24 6.06
C ALA A 194 -3.92 22.52 5.90
N ARG A 195 -4.33 23.80 5.98
CA ARG A 195 -5.72 24.21 5.78
C ARG A 195 -6.17 24.02 4.35
N ASP A 196 -5.34 24.41 3.39
CA ASP A 196 -5.67 24.34 1.96
C ASP A 196 -5.84 22.87 1.51
N LEU A 197 -5.06 21.93 2.07
CA LEU A 197 -5.13 20.49 1.76
C LEU A 197 -6.39 19.81 2.32
N LEU A 198 -6.89 20.26 3.46
CA LEU A 198 -7.99 19.58 4.17
C LEU A 198 -9.27 19.49 3.31
N GLY A 199 -9.64 20.57 2.63
CA GLY A 199 -10.83 20.62 1.78
C GLY A 199 -10.72 19.71 0.55
N ALA A 200 -9.54 19.66 -0.09
CA ALA A 200 -9.28 18.78 -1.23
C ALA A 200 -9.34 17.31 -0.84
N ASP A 201 -8.77 16.95 0.31
CA ASP A 201 -8.78 15.59 0.86
C ASP A 201 -10.20 15.12 1.19
N ALA A 202 -11.04 15.99 1.76
CA ALA A 202 -12.44 15.69 2.06
C ALA A 202 -13.26 15.41 0.79
N GLN A 203 -13.04 16.20 -0.27
CA GLN A 203 -13.70 15.96 -1.55
C GLN A 203 -13.23 14.66 -2.21
N GLU A 204 -11.93 14.36 -2.15
CA GLU A 204 -11.37 13.12 -2.68
C GLU A 204 -11.95 11.91 -1.93
N PHE A 205 -12.02 11.97 -0.60
CA PHE A 205 -12.58 10.91 0.24
C PHE A 205 -14.02 10.59 -0.16
N LYS A 206 -14.88 11.59 -0.28
CA LYS A 206 -16.29 11.42 -0.69
C LYS A 206 -16.42 10.76 -2.05
N ARG A 207 -15.69 11.28 -3.07
CA ARG A 207 -15.72 10.70 -4.42
C ARG A 207 -15.30 9.23 -4.45
N ALA A 208 -14.27 8.90 -3.69
CA ALA A 208 -13.77 7.54 -3.64
C ALA A 208 -14.72 6.58 -2.90
N LEU A 209 -15.42 7.01 -1.86
CA LEU A 209 -16.49 6.20 -1.25
C LEU A 209 -17.61 5.91 -2.24
N ASP A 210 -18.03 6.90 -3.03
CA ASP A 210 -19.05 6.73 -4.09
C ASP A 210 -18.57 5.75 -5.17
N GLU A 211 -17.29 5.81 -5.58
CA GLU A 211 -16.70 4.88 -6.54
C GLU A 211 -16.66 3.45 -5.99
N LEU A 212 -16.22 3.28 -4.74
CA LEU A 212 -16.22 1.98 -4.06
C LEU A 212 -17.63 1.40 -3.94
N GLY A 213 -18.64 2.24 -3.65
CA GLY A 213 -20.04 1.83 -3.59
C GLY A 213 -20.60 1.30 -4.92
N LYS A 214 -20.05 1.73 -6.05
CA LYS A 214 -20.42 1.30 -7.41
C LYS A 214 -19.59 0.14 -7.93
N ALA A 215 -18.61 -0.34 -7.16
CA ALA A 215 -17.70 -1.39 -7.61
C ALA A 215 -18.45 -2.72 -7.84
N PRO A 216 -18.14 -3.45 -8.95
CA PRO A 216 -18.86 -4.67 -9.32
C PRO A 216 -18.66 -5.84 -8.34
N ILE A 217 -17.59 -5.81 -7.53
CA ILE A 217 -17.28 -6.86 -6.52
C ILE A 217 -17.80 -6.51 -5.12
N SER A 218 -18.86 -5.70 -5.01
CA SER A 218 -19.46 -5.34 -3.72
C SER A 218 -20.28 -6.50 -3.15
N THR A 219 -19.65 -7.27 -2.23
CA THR A 219 -20.36 -8.30 -1.44
C THR A 219 -21.32 -7.65 -0.41
N PRO A 220 -22.26 -8.40 0.20
CA PRO A 220 -23.08 -7.88 1.29
C PRO A 220 -22.23 -7.29 2.45
N ALA A 221 -21.12 -7.95 2.80
CA ALA A 221 -20.20 -7.48 3.83
C ALA A 221 -19.53 -6.14 3.46
N ILE A 222 -19.12 -5.98 2.21
CA ILE A 222 -18.54 -4.72 1.69
C ILE A 222 -19.59 -3.60 1.74
N ARG A 223 -20.84 -3.86 1.32
CA ARG A 223 -21.93 -2.87 1.39
C ARG A 223 -22.19 -2.40 2.81
N THR A 224 -22.34 -3.33 3.75
CA THR A 224 -22.50 -2.99 5.17
C THR A 224 -21.35 -2.14 5.70
N GLN A 225 -20.13 -2.48 5.30
CA GLN A 225 -18.94 -1.71 5.74
C GLN A 225 -18.85 -0.32 5.09
N LEU A 226 -19.34 -0.17 3.85
CA LEU A 226 -19.46 1.14 3.18
C LEU A 226 -20.50 2.02 3.88
N ASP A 227 -21.64 1.48 4.30
CA ASP A 227 -22.68 2.20 5.06
C ASP A 227 -22.10 2.70 6.41
N LEU A 228 -21.31 1.85 7.10
CA LEU A 228 -20.60 2.25 8.31
C LEU A 228 -19.56 3.35 8.03
N ALA A 229 -18.85 3.26 6.91
CA ALA A 229 -17.86 4.29 6.52
C ALA A 229 -18.54 5.64 6.26
N GLN A 230 -19.69 5.65 5.58
CA GLN A 230 -20.49 6.86 5.36
C GLN A 230 -20.98 7.45 6.68
N GLY A 231 -21.47 6.61 7.60
CA GLY A 231 -21.89 7.06 8.93
C GLY A 231 -20.75 7.67 9.75
N GLN A 232 -19.57 7.01 9.78
CA GLN A 232 -18.39 7.55 10.48
C GLN A 232 -17.82 8.79 9.81
N TRP A 233 -17.93 8.89 8.49
CA TRP A 233 -17.55 10.10 7.76
C TRP A 233 -18.33 11.33 8.23
N VAL A 234 -19.63 11.23 8.44
CA VAL A 234 -20.46 12.36 8.92
C VAL A 234 -19.93 12.91 10.24
N PHE A 235 -19.56 12.05 11.18
CA PHE A 235 -18.98 12.48 12.46
C PHE A 235 -17.60 13.11 12.31
N PHE A 236 -16.76 12.53 11.45
CA PHE A 236 -15.41 13.05 11.21
C PHE A 236 -15.46 14.39 10.46
N ASP A 237 -16.27 14.50 9.40
CA ASP A 237 -16.47 15.75 8.65
C ASP A 237 -16.97 16.87 9.57
N ALA A 238 -17.96 16.59 10.43
CA ALA A 238 -18.44 17.54 11.42
C ALA A 238 -17.35 17.94 12.45
N ALA A 239 -16.43 17.02 12.80
CA ALA A 239 -15.34 17.31 13.72
C ALA A 239 -14.30 18.23 13.10
N VAL A 240 -13.89 18.01 11.83
CA VAL A 240 -12.87 18.83 11.15
C VAL A 240 -13.38 20.22 10.75
N GLN A 241 -14.69 20.46 10.80
CA GLN A 241 -15.28 21.79 10.59
C GLN A 241 -15.29 22.64 11.86
N ARG A 242 -14.94 22.09 13.03
CA ARG A 242 -14.86 22.84 14.29
C ARG A 242 -13.63 23.72 14.31
N GLN A 243 -13.63 24.67 15.26
CA GLN A 243 -12.43 25.43 15.61
C GLN A 243 -11.36 24.48 16.18
N THR A 244 -10.10 24.80 15.97
CA THR A 244 -8.95 24.05 16.48
C THR A 244 -8.68 24.34 17.97
N ASP A 245 -9.75 24.40 18.76
CA ASP A 245 -9.70 24.45 20.22
C ASP A 245 -9.55 23.02 20.80
N LYS A 246 -9.41 22.92 22.12
CA LYS A 246 -9.25 21.63 22.81
C LYS A 246 -10.33 20.63 22.42
N ARG A 247 -11.61 21.05 22.38
CA ARG A 247 -12.76 20.17 22.07
C ARG A 247 -12.74 19.69 20.61
N GLY A 248 -12.39 20.60 19.68
CA GLY A 248 -12.25 20.24 18.27
C GLY A 248 -11.10 19.26 18.04
N LEU A 249 -9.94 19.53 18.65
CA LEU A 249 -8.77 18.65 18.57
C LEU A 249 -9.05 17.24 19.14
N GLU A 250 -9.71 17.13 20.29
CA GLU A 250 -10.10 15.83 20.90
C GLU A 250 -11.15 15.11 20.04
N ALA A 251 -12.10 15.85 19.46
CA ALA A 251 -13.11 15.28 18.56
C ALA A 251 -12.48 14.70 17.30
N VAL A 252 -11.55 15.42 16.65
CA VAL A 252 -10.82 14.92 15.47
C VAL A 252 -9.91 13.76 15.85
N ALA A 253 -9.24 13.80 17.00
CA ALA A 253 -8.41 12.70 17.49
C ALA A 253 -9.19 11.38 17.55
N THR A 254 -10.38 11.40 18.16
CA THR A 254 -11.19 10.19 18.36
C THR A 254 -11.93 9.74 17.10
N THR A 255 -12.54 10.67 16.35
CA THR A 255 -13.31 10.32 15.15
C THR A 255 -12.41 9.84 14.01
N SER A 256 -11.19 10.36 13.89
CA SER A 256 -10.22 9.87 12.89
C SER A 256 -9.79 8.42 13.13
N GLU A 257 -9.64 7.98 14.38
CA GLU A 257 -9.30 6.59 14.69
C GLU A 257 -10.48 5.65 14.40
N ARG A 258 -11.71 6.06 14.74
CA ARG A 258 -12.92 5.26 14.43
C ARG A 258 -13.12 5.11 12.92
N LEU A 259 -12.96 6.19 12.15
CA LEU A 259 -13.07 6.12 10.70
C LEU A 259 -11.93 5.28 10.10
N LEU A 260 -10.69 5.38 10.63
CA LEU A 260 -9.58 4.53 10.20
C LEU A 260 -9.87 3.04 10.43
N GLU A 261 -10.46 2.66 11.56
CA GLU A 261 -10.83 1.28 11.86
C GLU A 261 -11.82 0.74 10.82
N VAL A 262 -12.86 1.51 10.52
CA VAL A 262 -13.84 1.15 9.50
C VAL A 262 -13.20 1.02 8.13
N MET A 263 -12.29 1.93 7.74
CA MET A 263 -11.59 1.87 6.46
C MET A 263 -10.57 0.73 6.39
N ASN A 264 -9.95 0.33 7.50
CA ASN A 264 -9.11 -0.85 7.56
C ASN A 264 -9.94 -2.10 7.22
N ARG A 265 -11.07 -2.29 7.90
CA ARG A 265 -11.95 -3.45 7.65
C ARG A 265 -12.51 -3.46 6.23
N LEU A 266 -12.87 -2.31 5.68
CA LEU A 266 -13.32 -2.20 4.29
C LEU A 266 -12.20 -2.62 3.31
N THR A 267 -10.97 -2.19 3.54
CA THR A 267 -9.83 -2.54 2.67
C THR A 267 -9.53 -4.04 2.74
N ASP A 268 -9.59 -4.63 3.93
CA ASP A 268 -9.36 -6.07 4.13
C ASP A 268 -10.46 -6.90 3.42
N LEU A 269 -11.72 -6.45 3.43
CA LEU A 269 -12.80 -7.09 2.67
C LEU A 269 -12.57 -7.02 1.15
N TYR A 270 -12.08 -5.90 0.62
CA TYR A 270 -11.71 -5.80 -0.78
C TYR A 270 -10.50 -6.67 -1.11
N GLU A 271 -9.52 -6.79 -0.20
CA GLU A 271 -8.38 -7.71 -0.38
C GLU A 271 -8.86 -9.17 -0.47
N VAL A 272 -9.77 -9.59 0.41
CA VAL A 272 -10.36 -10.95 0.38
C VAL A 272 -11.11 -11.18 -0.93
N ALA A 273 -11.98 -10.25 -1.33
CA ALA A 273 -12.71 -10.35 -2.59
C ALA A 273 -11.77 -10.37 -3.82
N LEU A 274 -10.65 -9.66 -3.77
CA LEU A 274 -9.63 -9.75 -4.81
C LEU A 274 -8.98 -11.12 -4.86
N LYS A 275 -8.66 -11.72 -3.70
CA LYS A 275 -8.09 -13.07 -3.63
C LYS A 275 -9.03 -14.12 -4.22
N GLU A 276 -10.34 -14.02 -3.96
CA GLU A 276 -11.35 -14.93 -4.52
C GLU A 276 -11.48 -14.82 -6.06
N VAL A 277 -11.31 -13.62 -6.61
CA VAL A 277 -11.33 -13.42 -8.08
C VAL A 277 -10.04 -13.90 -8.75
N LEU A 278 -8.91 -13.85 -8.05
CA LEU A 278 -7.59 -14.24 -8.58
C LEU A 278 -7.30 -15.73 -8.41
N GLY A 279 -8.00 -16.42 -7.47
CA GLY A 279 -7.85 -17.85 -7.10
C GLY A 279 -8.15 -18.78 -8.14
#